data_4c70cab81aa34bada604529ba972a3b1
#
_entry.id   4c70cab81aa34bada604529ba972a3b1
#
_cell.length_a   1.000
_cell.length_b   1.000
_cell.length_c   1.000
_cell.angle_alpha   90.00
_cell.angle_beta   90.00
_cell.angle_gamma   90.00
#
_symmetry.space_group_name_H-M   'P 1'
#
loop_
_entity.id
_entity.type
_entity.pdbx_description
1 polymer ?
#
loop_
_entity_poly.entity_id
_entity_poly.type
_entity_poly.pdbx_seq_one_letter_code
_entity_poly.pdbx_strand_id
1 'polypeptide(L)'
;MQRVRQLFLAAVLATTVFGALTLAPRAALAGGRIVVSDAEFGSYASEKEMNAALKKQGKTTFKGAGSWTLNMMIFLGAGSGGNKINVVYYDVSKHPPDQVNFTEVSVKPDQKIVQLNGQAISSDMGFVKGHKYEVRATRVVGGKEKVYAKTTITLK
;
A
#
# COMPACT_ATOMS: atom_id res chain seq x y z
N MET A 1 -22.04 -80.82 -13.06
CA MET A 1 -22.48 -79.81 -12.08
C MET A 1 -21.27 -78.96 -11.67
N GLN A 2 -21.07 -77.85 -12.34
CA GLN A 2 -19.92 -76.93 -12.09
C GLN A 2 -20.44 -75.70 -11.38
N ARG A 3 -19.92 -75.48 -10.18
CA ARG A 3 -20.20 -74.24 -9.42
C ARG A 3 -19.22 -73.17 -9.84
N VAL A 4 -19.68 -72.12 -10.48
CA VAL A 4 -18.93 -70.92 -10.84
C VAL A 4 -18.87 -70.07 -9.59
N ARG A 5 -17.62 -69.83 -9.09
CA ARG A 5 -17.34 -68.80 -8.04
C ARG A 5 -17.15 -67.47 -8.69
N GLN A 6 -18.05 -66.55 -8.43
CA GLN A 6 -17.89 -65.16 -8.81
C GLN A 6 -17.01 -64.48 -7.77
N LEU A 7 -15.86 -63.96 -8.23
CA LEU A 7 -14.96 -63.06 -7.49
C LEU A 7 -15.50 -61.66 -7.69
N PHE A 8 -15.97 -61.03 -6.63
CA PHE A 8 -16.25 -59.58 -6.61
C PHE A 8 -14.94 -58.82 -6.40
N LEU A 9 -14.50 -58.13 -7.45
CA LEU A 9 -13.42 -57.13 -7.36
C LEU A 9 -14.04 -55.82 -6.88
N ALA A 10 -13.79 -55.45 -5.63
CA ALA A 10 -14.12 -54.13 -5.11
C ALA A 10 -13.07 -53.12 -5.60
N ALA A 11 -13.43 -52.30 -6.57
CA ALA A 11 -12.62 -51.16 -7.00
C ALA A 11 -12.85 -49.98 -6.02
N VAL A 12 -11.84 -49.71 -5.20
CA VAL A 12 -11.81 -48.52 -4.36
C VAL A 12 -11.42 -47.34 -5.23
N LEU A 13 -12.38 -46.47 -5.58
CA LEU A 13 -12.12 -45.18 -6.20
C LEU A 13 -11.63 -44.21 -5.11
N ALA A 14 -10.32 -43.98 -5.07
CA ALA A 14 -9.75 -42.90 -4.31
C ALA A 14 -9.96 -41.58 -5.08
N THR A 15 -10.99 -40.82 -4.71
CA THR A 15 -11.21 -39.45 -5.19
C THR A 15 -10.22 -38.54 -4.50
N THR A 16 -9.10 -38.24 -5.15
CA THR A 16 -8.19 -37.17 -4.77
C THR A 16 -8.85 -35.82 -5.09
N VAL A 17 -9.37 -35.17 -4.06
CA VAL A 17 -9.82 -33.79 -4.13
C VAL A 17 -8.57 -32.90 -4.24
N PHE A 18 -8.20 -32.54 -5.47
CA PHE A 18 -7.25 -31.46 -5.71
C PHE A 18 -7.93 -30.15 -5.31
N GLY A 19 -7.66 -29.71 -4.08
CA GLY A 19 -7.96 -28.36 -3.64
C GLY A 19 -7.18 -27.37 -4.50
N ALA A 20 -7.84 -26.81 -5.50
CA ALA A 20 -7.33 -25.67 -6.23
C ALA A 20 -7.18 -24.50 -5.24
N LEU A 21 -5.98 -24.34 -4.66
CA LEU A 21 -5.55 -23.10 -4.05
C LEU A 21 -5.56 -22.05 -5.15
N THR A 22 -6.67 -21.32 -5.25
CA THR A 22 -6.72 -20.09 -6.01
C THR A 22 -5.75 -19.11 -5.36
N LEU A 23 -4.50 -19.12 -5.80
CA LEU A 23 -3.57 -18.03 -5.58
C LEU A 23 -4.21 -16.82 -6.26
N ALA A 24 -5.01 -16.05 -5.47
CA ALA A 24 -5.37 -14.72 -5.89
C ALA A 24 -4.08 -14.04 -6.33
N PRO A 25 -4.04 -13.43 -7.53
CA PRO A 25 -2.85 -12.72 -7.96
C PRO A 25 -2.58 -11.66 -6.91
N ARG A 26 -1.59 -11.89 -6.04
CA ARG A 26 -0.97 -10.81 -5.29
C ARG A 26 -0.50 -9.87 -6.39
N ALA A 27 -1.23 -8.75 -6.57
CA ALA A 27 -0.71 -7.64 -7.33
C ALA A 27 0.71 -7.44 -6.79
N ALA A 28 1.70 -7.74 -7.63
CA ALA A 28 3.09 -7.52 -7.29
C ALA A 28 3.16 -6.03 -6.95
N LEU A 29 3.18 -5.71 -5.67
CA LEU A 29 3.52 -4.39 -5.19
C LEU A 29 4.89 -4.15 -5.78
N ALA A 30 4.94 -3.38 -6.85
CA ALA A 30 6.19 -2.90 -7.41
C ALA A 30 6.91 -2.30 -6.20
N GLY A 31 7.94 -2.96 -5.70
CA GLY A 31 8.62 -2.87 -4.41
C GLY A 31 8.69 -1.53 -3.65
N GLY A 32 7.68 -0.69 -3.80
CA GLY A 32 7.58 0.61 -3.18
C GLY A 32 6.93 0.57 -1.80
N ARG A 33 7.33 1.50 -0.95
CA ARG A 33 6.75 1.67 0.38
C ARG A 33 6.60 3.15 0.70
N ILE A 34 5.66 3.49 1.58
CA ILE A 34 5.54 4.82 2.19
C ILE A 34 5.71 4.64 3.70
N VAL A 35 6.61 5.41 4.28
CA VAL A 35 6.75 5.56 5.74
C VAL A 35 6.23 6.92 6.10
N VAL A 36 5.29 6.99 7.04
CA VAL A 36 4.68 8.23 7.52
C VAL A 36 5.12 8.47 8.96
N SER A 37 5.38 9.73 9.31
CA SER A 37 5.83 10.15 10.64
C SER A 37 5.15 11.46 11.04
N ASP A 38 5.03 11.73 12.32
CA ASP A 38 4.70 13.05 12.88
C ASP A 38 5.94 13.92 13.11
N ALA A 39 7.13 13.35 13.02
CA ALA A 39 8.40 14.07 13.04
C ALA A 39 8.99 14.18 11.63
N GLU A 40 9.65 15.26 11.33
CA GLU A 40 10.34 15.46 10.04
C GLU A 40 11.44 14.42 9.84
N PHE A 41 11.59 14.01 8.60
CA PHE A 41 12.73 13.20 8.18
C PHE A 41 13.91 14.12 7.88
N GLY A 42 15.06 13.76 8.44
CA GLY A 42 16.32 14.46 8.19
C GLY A 42 17.08 13.93 6.96
N SER A 43 18.32 14.37 6.83
CA SER A 43 19.27 13.77 5.91
C SER A 43 20.00 12.63 6.59
N TYR A 44 20.33 11.59 5.83
CA TYR A 44 20.98 10.37 6.33
C TYR A 44 22.30 10.14 5.59
N ALA A 45 23.34 9.81 6.34
CA ALA A 45 24.67 9.56 5.79
C ALA A 45 24.76 8.20 5.04
N SER A 46 23.84 7.28 5.33
CA SER A 46 23.79 5.96 4.70
C SER A 46 22.37 5.40 4.64
N GLU A 47 22.16 4.44 3.74
CA GLU A 47 20.88 3.70 3.64
C GLU A 47 20.58 2.91 4.94
N LYS A 48 21.59 2.39 5.60
CA LYS A 48 21.45 1.67 6.88
C LYS A 48 20.91 2.60 7.97
N GLU A 49 21.46 3.80 8.08
CA GLU A 49 21.00 4.82 9.02
C GLU A 49 19.58 5.26 8.71
N MET A 50 19.29 5.57 7.44
CA MET A 50 17.95 5.90 6.99
C MET A 50 16.94 4.80 7.37
N ASN A 51 17.22 3.54 7.07
CA ASN A 51 16.30 2.44 7.37
C ASN A 51 16.09 2.27 8.88
N ALA A 52 17.11 2.46 9.71
CA ALA A 52 16.99 2.42 11.17
C ALA A 52 16.12 3.56 11.71
N ALA A 53 16.30 4.78 11.19
CA ALA A 53 15.49 5.95 11.54
C ALA A 53 14.03 5.76 11.12
N LEU A 54 13.78 5.32 9.89
CA LEU A 54 12.42 5.09 9.37
C LEU A 54 11.68 4.02 10.17
N LYS A 55 12.37 2.96 10.58
CA LYS A 55 11.78 1.91 11.44
C LYS A 55 11.37 2.46 12.81
N LYS A 56 12.15 3.40 13.35
CA LYS A 56 11.90 4.02 14.65
C LYS A 56 10.84 5.11 14.59
N GLN A 57 10.82 5.93 13.53
CA GLN A 57 9.95 7.10 13.40
C GLN A 57 8.61 6.78 12.72
N GLY A 58 8.52 5.70 11.93
CA GLY A 58 7.32 5.34 11.20
C GLY A 58 6.11 5.11 12.11
N LYS A 59 5.00 5.74 11.79
CA LYS A 59 3.73 5.64 12.50
C LYS A 59 2.57 5.37 11.55
N THR A 60 1.55 4.73 12.08
CA THR A 60 0.28 4.48 11.36
C THR A 60 -0.90 5.20 12.00
N THR A 61 -0.69 5.84 13.16
CA THR A 61 -1.74 6.57 13.88
C THR A 61 -1.25 7.96 14.25
N PHE A 62 -2.05 8.97 13.91
CA PHE A 62 -1.74 10.38 14.10
C PHE A 62 -2.82 11.03 14.93
N LYS A 63 -2.43 11.68 16.03
CA LYS A 63 -3.35 12.38 16.94
C LYS A 63 -3.44 13.85 16.54
N GLY A 64 -4.66 14.42 16.56
CA GLY A 64 -4.89 15.83 16.27
C GLY A 64 -6.31 16.27 16.64
N ALA A 65 -6.50 17.57 16.72
CA ALA A 65 -7.79 18.19 17.02
C ALA A 65 -8.52 18.69 15.76
N GLY A 66 -8.39 17.97 14.64
CA GLY A 66 -8.98 18.37 13.36
C GLY A 66 -7.94 18.84 12.33
N SER A 67 -6.67 18.89 12.72
CA SER A 67 -5.54 19.10 11.83
C SER A 67 -4.40 18.16 12.21
N TRP A 68 -3.65 17.72 11.20
CA TRP A 68 -2.52 16.80 11.36
C TRP A 68 -1.39 17.22 10.43
N THR A 69 -0.16 17.09 10.89
CA THR A 69 1.03 17.25 10.04
C THR A 69 1.61 15.88 9.77
N LEU A 70 1.78 15.56 8.51
CA LEU A 70 2.35 14.29 8.06
C LEU A 70 3.68 14.55 7.37
N ASN A 71 4.68 13.76 7.73
CA ASN A 71 5.95 13.70 7.04
C ASN A 71 6.05 12.33 6.38
N MET A 72 6.45 12.28 5.11
CA MET A 72 6.45 11.05 4.33
C MET A 72 7.79 10.80 3.66
N MET A 73 8.27 9.57 3.77
CA MET A 73 9.36 9.04 2.95
C MET A 73 8.78 7.98 2.03
N ILE A 74 8.77 8.29 0.73
CA ILE A 74 8.14 7.48 -0.31
C ILE A 74 9.24 6.82 -1.14
N PHE A 75 9.22 5.49 -1.20
CA PHE A 75 10.09 4.68 -2.03
C PHE A 75 9.30 4.22 -3.23
N LEU A 76 9.70 4.59 -4.43
CA LEU A 76 8.98 4.29 -5.66
C LEU A 76 9.32 2.91 -6.25
N GLY A 77 10.32 2.23 -5.69
CA GLY A 77 10.84 0.96 -6.19
C GLY A 77 11.68 1.15 -7.46
N ALA A 78 11.04 1.30 -8.61
CA ALA A 78 11.62 1.81 -9.84
C ALA A 78 11.50 3.35 -9.86
N GLY A 79 12.23 4.03 -10.72
CA GLY A 79 12.08 5.49 -10.90
C GLY A 79 10.63 5.88 -11.24
N SER A 80 10.28 7.14 -11.00
CA SER A 80 8.92 7.66 -11.26
C SER A 80 8.51 7.54 -12.74
N GLY A 81 9.49 7.55 -13.66
CA GLY A 81 9.28 7.53 -15.11
C GLY A 81 8.64 8.82 -15.64
N GLY A 82 8.63 9.89 -14.86
CA GLY A 82 8.06 11.19 -15.23
C GLY A 82 8.44 12.29 -14.26
N ASN A 83 8.00 13.51 -14.55
CA ASN A 83 8.36 14.71 -13.80
C ASN A 83 7.48 14.95 -12.57
N LYS A 84 6.39 14.19 -12.43
CA LYS A 84 5.40 14.36 -11.38
C LYS A 84 4.83 13.03 -10.92
N ILE A 85 4.51 12.96 -9.65
CA ILE A 85 3.67 11.91 -9.04
C ILE A 85 2.58 12.60 -8.23
N ASN A 86 1.51 11.86 -7.92
CA ASN A 86 0.48 12.29 -6.99
C ASN A 86 0.56 11.48 -5.70
N VAL A 87 0.44 12.16 -4.58
CA VAL A 87 0.13 11.53 -3.30
C VAL A 87 -1.37 11.67 -3.09
N VAL A 88 -2.10 10.58 -3.15
CA VAL A 88 -3.57 10.55 -3.13
C VAL A 88 -4.03 9.90 -1.84
N TYR A 89 -5.07 10.47 -1.23
CA TYR A 89 -5.66 9.98 0.02
C TYR A 89 -7.07 9.45 -0.24
N TYR A 90 -7.30 8.19 0.09
CA TYR A 90 -8.60 7.54 0.03
C TYR A 90 -9.12 7.23 1.44
N ASP A 91 -10.31 7.70 1.77
CA ASP A 91 -11.02 7.30 2.99
C ASP A 91 -11.52 5.87 2.84
N VAL A 92 -10.82 4.93 3.48
CA VAL A 92 -11.16 3.50 3.44
C VAL A 92 -12.07 3.08 4.60
N SER A 93 -12.50 4.02 5.43
CA SER A 93 -13.60 3.80 6.39
C SER A 93 -14.97 3.83 5.71
N LYS A 94 -15.05 4.34 4.49
CA LYS A 94 -16.24 4.36 3.64
C LYS A 94 -16.24 3.20 2.63
N HIS A 95 -17.42 2.80 2.19
CA HIS A 95 -17.60 1.79 1.17
C HIS A 95 -18.59 2.29 0.09
N PRO A 96 -18.17 2.49 -1.16
CA PRO A 96 -16.80 2.32 -1.66
C PRO A 96 -15.82 3.35 -1.07
N PRO A 97 -14.50 3.09 -1.11
CA PRO A 97 -13.51 4.08 -0.69
C PRO A 97 -13.63 5.38 -1.48
N ASP A 98 -13.53 6.49 -0.79
CA ASP A 98 -13.73 7.83 -1.36
C ASP A 98 -12.39 8.57 -1.44
N GLN A 99 -12.07 9.15 -2.60
CA GLN A 99 -10.88 9.99 -2.74
C GLN A 99 -11.16 11.34 -2.07
N VAL A 100 -10.41 11.64 -1.02
CA VAL A 100 -10.60 12.85 -0.20
C VAL A 100 -9.74 14.00 -0.71
N ASN A 101 -8.47 13.72 -0.99
CA ASN A 101 -7.51 14.76 -1.39
C ASN A 101 -6.37 14.16 -2.20
N PHE A 102 -5.59 15.03 -2.85
CA PHE A 102 -4.31 14.68 -3.47
C PHE A 102 -3.34 15.86 -3.46
N THR A 103 -2.05 15.55 -3.51
CA THR A 103 -0.97 16.53 -3.66
C THR A 103 -0.09 16.12 -4.83
N GLU A 104 0.11 17.02 -5.79
CA GLU A 104 1.06 16.81 -6.89
C GLU A 104 2.48 17.12 -6.39
N VAL A 105 3.42 16.24 -6.69
CA VAL A 105 4.82 16.33 -6.27
C VAL A 105 5.72 16.27 -7.49
N SER A 106 6.54 17.28 -7.68
CA SER A 106 7.58 17.30 -8.73
C SER A 106 8.70 16.33 -8.36
N VAL A 107 9.11 15.51 -9.32
CA VAL A 107 10.16 14.50 -9.16
C VAL A 107 11.01 14.42 -10.43
N LYS A 108 12.20 13.82 -10.34
CA LYS A 108 12.96 13.46 -11.54
C LYS A 108 12.51 12.07 -12.03
N PRO A 109 12.58 11.78 -13.34
CA PRO A 109 12.13 10.49 -13.91
C PRO A 109 12.81 9.25 -13.30
N ASP A 110 14.06 9.36 -12.89
CA ASP A 110 14.87 8.31 -12.27
C ASP A 110 14.81 8.33 -10.73
N GLN A 111 14.12 9.32 -10.14
CA GLN A 111 14.03 9.46 -8.69
C GLN A 111 13.30 8.28 -8.07
N LYS A 112 13.96 7.63 -7.11
CA LYS A 112 13.44 6.44 -6.40
C LYS A 112 12.92 6.74 -5.01
N ILE A 113 13.38 7.84 -4.39
CA ILE A 113 13.00 8.24 -3.04
C ILE A 113 12.50 9.67 -3.08
N VAL A 114 11.32 9.89 -2.52
CA VAL A 114 10.70 11.22 -2.40
C VAL A 114 10.45 11.50 -0.92
N GLN A 115 10.95 12.62 -0.44
CA GLN A 115 10.74 13.08 0.92
C GLN A 115 9.78 14.27 0.89
N LEU A 116 8.71 14.17 1.67
CA LEU A 116 7.72 15.24 1.86
C LEU A 116 7.62 15.52 3.35
N ASN A 117 8.07 16.69 3.78
CA ASN A 117 7.92 17.12 5.15
C ASN A 117 6.82 18.19 5.25
N GLY A 118 6.18 18.27 6.42
CA GLY A 118 5.23 19.31 6.75
C GLY A 118 3.92 19.28 5.94
N GLN A 119 3.46 18.11 5.48
CA GLN A 119 2.18 18.01 4.78
C GLN A 119 1.04 18.21 5.77
N ALA A 120 0.46 19.40 5.77
CA ALA A 120 -0.71 19.71 6.58
C ALA A 120 -1.96 19.14 5.93
N ILE A 121 -2.75 18.40 6.70
CA ILE A 121 -4.09 17.93 6.33
C ILE A 121 -5.07 18.32 7.44
N SER A 122 -6.31 18.61 7.10
CA SER A 122 -7.31 19.08 8.06
C SER A 122 -8.73 18.62 7.72
N SER A 123 -9.62 18.80 8.67
CA SER A 123 -11.05 18.53 8.48
C SER A 123 -11.65 19.37 7.35
N ASP A 124 -11.18 20.60 7.13
CA ASP A 124 -11.62 21.47 6.04
C ASP A 124 -11.24 20.91 4.65
N MET A 125 -10.23 20.03 4.61
CA MET A 125 -9.81 19.31 3.40
C MET A 125 -10.54 17.98 3.23
N GLY A 126 -11.57 17.69 4.04
CA GLY A 126 -12.38 16.48 4.00
C GLY A 126 -11.86 15.32 4.86
N PHE A 127 -10.81 15.53 5.66
CA PHE A 127 -10.32 14.49 6.57
C PHE A 127 -11.17 14.43 7.84
N VAL A 128 -11.52 13.21 8.28
CA VAL A 128 -12.37 12.96 9.45
C VAL A 128 -11.58 12.24 10.54
N LYS A 129 -11.66 12.77 11.76
CA LYS A 129 -11.09 12.13 12.94
C LYS A 129 -11.75 10.76 13.18
N GLY A 130 -10.95 9.76 13.50
CA GLY A 130 -11.40 8.38 13.69
C GLY A 130 -11.32 7.51 12.43
N HIS A 131 -11.19 8.12 11.25
CA HIS A 131 -11.15 7.39 9.98
C HIS A 131 -9.76 6.86 9.64
N LYS A 132 -9.76 5.86 8.75
CA LYS A 132 -8.57 5.27 8.13
C LYS A 132 -8.44 5.77 6.71
N TYR A 133 -7.23 6.09 6.30
CA TYR A 133 -6.91 6.57 4.97
C TYR A 133 -5.83 5.71 4.32
N GLU A 134 -6.09 5.23 3.11
CA GLU A 134 -5.04 4.66 2.28
C GLU A 134 -4.35 5.80 1.54
N VAL A 135 -3.05 5.95 1.76
CA VAL A 135 -2.18 6.92 1.08
C VAL A 135 -1.47 6.21 -0.04
N ARG A 136 -1.61 6.71 -1.26
CA ARG A 136 -0.99 6.16 -2.46
C ARG A 136 -0.06 7.16 -3.11
N ALA A 137 1.12 6.71 -3.50
CA ALA A 137 1.97 7.43 -4.44
C ALA A 137 1.68 6.89 -5.84
N THR A 138 1.15 7.71 -6.72
CA THR A 138 0.63 7.28 -8.02
C THR A 138 1.06 8.20 -9.16
N ARG A 139 0.85 7.75 -10.39
CA ARG A 139 0.92 8.55 -11.60
C ARG A 139 -0.07 8.01 -12.63
N VAL A 140 -0.69 8.88 -13.40
CA VAL A 140 -1.50 8.46 -14.54
C VAL A 140 -0.59 8.24 -15.74
N VAL A 141 -0.64 7.03 -16.32
CA VAL A 141 0.11 6.63 -17.51
C VAL A 141 -0.88 5.99 -18.49
N GLY A 142 -1.01 6.56 -19.68
CA GLY A 142 -1.95 6.07 -20.69
C GLY A 142 -3.41 6.01 -20.17
N GLY A 143 -3.84 6.99 -19.37
CA GLY A 143 -5.19 7.06 -18.79
C GLY A 143 -5.44 6.09 -17.62
N LYS A 144 -4.44 5.33 -17.17
CA LYS A 144 -4.55 4.40 -16.05
C LYS A 144 -3.69 4.84 -14.86
N GLU A 145 -4.23 4.68 -13.65
CA GLU A 145 -3.47 4.92 -12.43
C GLU A 145 -2.40 3.82 -12.25
N LYS A 146 -1.14 4.22 -12.19
CA LYS A 146 -0.02 3.38 -11.78
C LYS A 146 0.31 3.68 -10.32
N VAL A 147 0.12 2.72 -9.43
CA VAL A 147 0.47 2.83 -8.01
C VAL A 147 1.91 2.38 -7.82
N TYR A 148 2.77 3.26 -7.31
CA TYR A 148 4.17 2.97 -6.98
C TYR A 148 4.31 2.41 -5.56
N ALA A 149 3.59 3.01 -4.62
CA ALA A 149 3.64 2.64 -3.21
C ALA A 149 2.33 3.01 -2.53
N LYS A 150 2.00 2.33 -1.44
CA LYS A 150 0.85 2.67 -0.60
C LYS A 150 1.08 2.31 0.86
N THR A 151 0.36 2.98 1.73
CA THR A 151 0.30 2.71 3.18
C THR A 151 -1.07 3.08 3.72
N THR A 152 -1.39 2.66 4.94
CA THR A 152 -2.63 3.05 5.62
C THR A 152 -2.30 3.81 6.89
N ILE A 153 -2.99 4.91 7.12
CA ILE A 153 -2.90 5.71 8.34
C ILE A 153 -4.27 5.83 9.00
N THR A 154 -4.28 6.10 10.30
CA THR A 154 -5.49 6.39 11.08
C THR A 154 -5.34 7.77 11.72
N LEU A 155 -6.31 8.65 11.56
CA LEU A 155 -6.37 9.96 12.20
C LEU A 155 -7.20 9.85 13.51
N LYS A 156 -6.64 10.31 14.62
CA LYS A 156 -7.30 10.25 15.95
C LYS A 156 -7.31 11.62 16.62
#